data_f8304544b4635a80a7869e080f2556e3
#
_entry.id   f8304544b4635a80a7869e080f2556e3
#
_cell.length_a   1.000
_cell.length_b   1.000
_cell.length_c   1.000
_cell.angle_alpha   90.00
_cell.angle_beta   90.00
_cell.angle_gamma   90.00
#
_symmetry.space_group_name_H-M   'P 1'
#
loop_
_entity.id
_entity.type
_entity.pdbx_description
1 polymer ?
#
loop_
_entity_poly.entity_id
_entity_poly.type
_entity_poly.pdbx_seq_one_letter_code
_entity_poly.pdbx_strand_id
1 'polypeptide(L)'
;EISCSLVGSEMCIRDRYTWDSGFIGLGMLDYSSKLAEYVMDTYLSEPDNTDFAFVAHGSLVPTQFYLYYEILNRADAKERENLKKYYPMFLRYYRYMAGRTEGSTMSRLGNGLLTVYDYFYNASGMDDYPPQVELHRKNMEQVVSPVCSNVHFIRIAKFMKQISMAFGYEENLPEFERDMERVKNALLAYAWDEESGYFGYAMQGQEGVHILRTEAGENYNKGVDGVTPLIAGICSKEQEKQLLKHLKSAEELWSPVGISTVDMSASYYYDNGYWNGSVWCPYQYFLWKAMLDIGEGQFAFDIAHRGLNSWKQEIEFSYNTFEMIQIETERGGWFHQFSGLSTPISIWYNAYYKRGTLTTGYDTWIEKKEISKDVDHAEIVYSTTGTHTGVLLIVMNSLYHYDVEIDGKKAEFIEREKGVIEITLNRKEGVIIIYRDEK
;
A
#
# COMPACT_ATOMS: atom_id res chain seq x y z
N GLU A 1 -18.26 -16.55 -21.00
CA GLU A 1 -16.81 -16.52 -20.67
C GLU A 1 -16.35 -15.20 -20.03
N ILE A 2 -16.92 -14.06 -20.40
CA ILE A 2 -16.70 -12.78 -19.71
C ILE A 2 -17.33 -12.79 -18.30
N SER A 3 -18.27 -13.67 -18.04
CA SER A 3 -18.98 -13.75 -16.76
C SER A 3 -18.12 -14.26 -15.58
N CYS A 4 -17.09 -15.07 -15.81
CA CYS A 4 -16.31 -15.66 -14.71
C CYS A 4 -15.32 -14.68 -14.07
N SER A 5 -14.64 -13.82 -14.84
CA SER A 5 -13.79 -12.77 -14.26
C SER A 5 -14.61 -11.65 -13.62
N LEU A 6 -15.79 -11.36 -14.16
CA LEU A 6 -16.77 -10.49 -13.53
C LEU A 6 -17.38 -11.12 -12.28
N VAL A 7 -17.64 -12.43 -12.27
CA VAL A 7 -18.18 -13.13 -11.09
C VAL A 7 -17.24 -13.11 -9.91
N GLY A 8 -15.92 -13.26 -10.10
CA GLY A 8 -14.95 -13.07 -9.03
C GLY A 8 -14.93 -11.62 -8.51
N SER A 9 -14.91 -10.64 -9.41
CA SER A 9 -14.95 -9.22 -9.06
C SER A 9 -16.30 -8.78 -8.51
N GLU A 10 -17.43 -9.30 -9.04
CA GLU A 10 -18.76 -9.04 -8.51
C GLU A 10 -18.95 -9.66 -7.12
N MET A 11 -18.39 -10.85 -6.86
CA MET A 11 -18.43 -11.47 -5.54
C MET A 11 -17.70 -10.60 -4.53
N CYS A 12 -16.49 -10.13 -4.84
CA CYS A 12 -15.71 -9.25 -3.96
C CYS A 12 -16.38 -7.89 -3.71
N ILE A 13 -17.02 -7.30 -4.71
CA ILE A 13 -17.75 -6.02 -4.54
C ILE A 13 -19.09 -6.27 -3.82
N ARG A 14 -19.87 -7.25 -4.24
CA ARG A 14 -21.18 -7.53 -3.69
C ARG A 14 -21.13 -8.12 -2.29
N ASP A 15 -20.13 -8.98 -2.02
CA ASP A 15 -19.94 -9.60 -0.72
C ASP A 15 -19.07 -8.73 0.20
N ARG A 16 -18.64 -7.54 -0.28
CA ARG A 16 -17.98 -6.50 0.49
C ARG A 16 -16.65 -6.94 1.13
N TYR A 17 -15.86 -7.75 0.41
CA TYR A 17 -14.51 -8.11 0.84
C TYR A 17 -13.62 -6.87 0.84
N THR A 18 -13.12 -6.46 2.01
CA THR A 18 -12.35 -5.20 2.18
C THR A 18 -11.11 -5.18 1.32
N TRP A 19 -10.33 -6.22 1.42
CA TRP A 19 -9.05 -6.39 0.77
C TRP A 19 -9.14 -6.21 -0.75
N ASP A 20 -9.97 -7.03 -1.38
CA ASP A 20 -10.14 -7.06 -2.83
C ASP A 20 -10.82 -5.81 -3.38
N SER A 21 -11.90 -5.37 -2.74
CA SER A 21 -12.70 -4.26 -3.25
C SER A 21 -11.92 -2.94 -3.31
N GLY A 22 -11.01 -2.70 -2.36
CA GLY A 22 -10.14 -1.53 -2.43
C GLY A 22 -9.19 -1.56 -3.63
N PHE A 23 -8.59 -2.71 -3.95
CA PHE A 23 -7.76 -2.86 -5.15
C PHE A 23 -8.57 -2.76 -6.44
N ILE A 24 -9.76 -3.36 -6.49
CA ILE A 24 -10.68 -3.19 -7.63
C ILE A 24 -11.00 -1.70 -7.83
N GLY A 25 -11.31 -0.99 -6.74
CA GLY A 25 -11.55 0.46 -6.80
C GLY A 25 -10.36 1.26 -7.32
N LEU A 26 -9.14 0.93 -6.90
CA LEU A 26 -7.91 1.54 -7.41
C LEU A 26 -7.72 1.32 -8.91
N GLY A 27 -8.01 0.11 -9.41
CA GLY A 27 -7.97 -0.16 -10.85
C GLY A 27 -9.07 0.55 -11.61
N MET A 28 -10.28 0.59 -11.08
CA MET A 28 -11.40 1.33 -11.68
C MET A 28 -11.12 2.83 -11.79
N LEU A 29 -10.33 3.40 -10.85
CA LEU A 29 -9.94 4.81 -10.87
C LEU A 29 -9.14 5.20 -12.13
N ASP A 30 -8.43 4.26 -12.74
CA ASP A 30 -7.69 4.50 -13.98
C ASP A 30 -8.59 4.62 -15.23
N TYR A 31 -9.85 4.16 -15.11
CA TYR A 31 -10.86 4.24 -16.17
C TYR A 31 -11.90 5.30 -15.86
N SER A 32 -12.36 5.40 -14.63
CA SER A 32 -13.43 6.32 -14.22
C SER A 32 -13.43 6.54 -12.71
N SER A 33 -13.30 7.79 -12.28
CA SER A 33 -13.46 8.17 -10.87
C SER A 33 -14.86 7.80 -10.32
N LYS A 34 -15.90 7.83 -11.17
CA LYS A 34 -17.26 7.43 -10.78
C LYS A 34 -17.37 5.93 -10.48
N LEU A 35 -16.67 5.07 -11.21
CA LEU A 35 -16.63 3.64 -10.90
C LEU A 35 -15.90 3.37 -9.60
N ALA A 36 -14.78 4.04 -9.37
CA ALA A 36 -14.03 3.96 -8.12
C ALA A 36 -14.88 4.46 -6.93
N GLU A 37 -15.59 5.57 -7.11
CA GLU A 37 -16.54 6.10 -6.12
C GLU A 37 -17.67 5.11 -5.85
N TYR A 38 -18.22 4.46 -6.87
CA TYR A 38 -19.25 3.43 -6.72
C TYR A 38 -18.79 2.23 -5.89
N VAL A 39 -17.56 1.75 -6.11
CA VAL A 39 -16.97 0.68 -5.28
C VAL A 39 -16.87 1.12 -3.82
N MET A 40 -16.43 2.33 -3.58
CA MET A 40 -16.31 2.92 -2.24
C MET A 40 -17.68 3.09 -1.57
N ASP A 41 -18.67 3.63 -2.30
CA ASP A 41 -20.08 3.77 -1.82
C ASP A 41 -20.68 2.44 -1.41
N THR A 42 -20.47 1.40 -2.23
CA THR A 42 -20.98 0.06 -1.96
C THR A 42 -20.41 -0.52 -0.66
N TYR A 43 -19.20 -0.13 -0.32
CA TYR A 43 -18.47 -0.65 0.83
C TYR A 43 -18.79 0.11 2.13
N LEU A 44 -18.89 1.44 2.06
CA LEU A 44 -19.09 2.29 3.23
C LEU A 44 -20.56 2.27 3.67
N SER A 45 -20.78 2.10 4.98
CA SER A 45 -22.09 2.30 5.57
C SER A 45 -22.29 3.77 5.97
N GLU A 46 -23.55 4.20 6.01
CA GLU A 46 -23.90 5.53 6.54
C GLU A 46 -23.41 5.70 7.98
N PRO A 47 -23.06 6.93 8.41
CA PRO A 47 -22.49 7.17 9.73
C PRO A 47 -23.34 6.66 10.91
N ASP A 48 -24.68 6.68 10.76
CA ASP A 48 -25.60 6.23 11.79
C ASP A 48 -25.94 4.73 11.69
N ASN A 49 -25.49 4.04 10.66
CA ASN A 49 -25.69 2.62 10.47
C ASN A 49 -24.60 1.84 11.20
N THR A 50 -24.99 0.96 12.13
CA THR A 50 -24.08 0.07 12.85
C THR A 50 -23.69 -1.15 12.03
N ASP A 51 -24.40 -1.44 10.95
CA ASP A 51 -24.12 -2.56 10.07
C ASP A 51 -22.91 -2.25 9.19
N PHE A 52 -21.75 -2.65 9.66
CA PHE A 52 -20.47 -2.33 9.03
C PHE A 52 -20.02 -3.47 8.13
N ALA A 53 -19.98 -3.24 6.82
CA ALA A 53 -19.72 -4.26 5.82
C ALA A 53 -18.41 -5.04 6.05
N PHE A 54 -17.35 -4.35 6.44
CA PHE A 54 -16.05 -4.98 6.65
C PHE A 54 -15.94 -5.84 7.92
N VAL A 55 -16.88 -5.70 8.86
CA VAL A 55 -16.90 -6.49 10.11
C VAL A 55 -17.12 -7.98 9.84
N ALA A 56 -17.84 -8.28 8.78
CA ALA A 56 -18.27 -9.65 8.48
C ALA A 56 -17.46 -10.34 7.37
N HIS A 57 -16.54 -9.64 6.68
CA HIS A 57 -16.01 -10.13 5.42
C HIS A 57 -14.50 -9.94 5.28
N GLY A 58 -13.74 -10.98 5.57
CA GLY A 58 -12.34 -11.12 5.22
C GLY A 58 -11.37 -10.24 5.99
N SER A 59 -10.21 -10.07 5.44
CA SER A 59 -9.13 -9.29 6.03
C SER A 59 -9.45 -7.81 6.11
N LEU A 60 -9.05 -7.19 7.21
CA LEU A 60 -9.27 -5.77 7.49
C LEU A 60 -8.10 -4.87 7.08
N VAL A 61 -7.27 -5.27 6.13
CA VAL A 61 -6.36 -4.33 5.48
C VAL A 61 -7.19 -3.18 4.91
N PRO A 62 -7.01 -1.94 5.37
CA PRO A 62 -7.96 -0.86 5.14
C PRO A 62 -7.80 -0.21 3.74
N THR A 63 -7.89 -1.02 2.69
CA THR A 63 -7.65 -0.63 1.30
C THR A 63 -8.60 0.46 0.80
N GLN A 64 -9.77 0.61 1.43
CA GLN A 64 -10.71 1.70 1.14
C GLN A 64 -10.14 3.10 1.44
N PHE A 65 -9.29 3.22 2.47
CA PHE A 65 -8.61 4.50 2.76
C PHE A 65 -7.59 4.85 1.67
N TYR A 66 -6.88 3.84 1.15
CA TYR A 66 -5.95 4.03 0.04
C TYR A 66 -6.70 4.47 -1.22
N LEU A 67 -7.84 3.85 -1.50
CA LEU A 67 -8.72 4.24 -2.59
C LEU A 67 -9.20 5.69 -2.45
N TYR A 68 -9.74 6.05 -1.28
CA TYR A 68 -10.23 7.40 -1.02
C TYR A 68 -9.13 8.45 -1.17
N TYR A 69 -7.95 8.18 -0.60
CA TYR A 69 -6.79 9.05 -0.71
C TYR A 69 -6.36 9.25 -2.17
N GLU A 70 -6.28 8.17 -2.96
CA GLU A 70 -5.92 8.25 -4.38
C GLU A 70 -6.96 8.98 -5.22
N ILE A 71 -8.26 8.78 -4.95
CA ILE A 71 -9.33 9.55 -5.61
C ILE A 71 -9.14 11.04 -5.32
N LEU A 72 -8.98 11.43 -4.06
CA LEU A 72 -8.79 12.81 -3.65
C LEU A 72 -7.51 13.43 -4.23
N ASN A 73 -6.43 12.68 -4.26
CA ASN A 73 -5.14 13.15 -4.78
C ASN A 73 -5.15 13.38 -6.30
N ARG A 74 -6.06 12.70 -7.01
CA ARG A 74 -6.25 12.89 -8.46
C ARG A 74 -7.35 13.89 -8.81
N ALA A 75 -8.27 14.18 -7.89
CA ALA A 75 -9.43 15.03 -8.07
C ALA A 75 -9.06 16.52 -8.17
N ASP A 76 -9.85 17.29 -8.92
CA ASP A 76 -9.81 18.75 -8.87
C ASP A 76 -10.51 19.29 -7.60
N ALA A 77 -10.44 20.61 -7.39
CA ALA A 77 -11.02 21.26 -6.21
C ALA A 77 -12.54 21.05 -6.09
N LYS A 78 -13.26 21.02 -7.22
CA LYS A 78 -14.72 20.82 -7.24
C LYS A 78 -15.09 19.37 -6.94
N GLU A 79 -14.35 18.43 -7.51
CA GLU A 79 -14.52 17.01 -7.24
C GLU A 79 -14.22 16.70 -5.77
N ARG A 80 -13.14 17.28 -5.20
CA ARG A 80 -12.81 17.12 -3.78
C ARG A 80 -13.92 17.61 -2.87
N GLU A 81 -14.55 18.76 -3.18
CA GLU A 81 -15.67 19.24 -2.39
C GLU A 81 -16.86 18.27 -2.37
N ASN A 82 -17.14 17.63 -3.51
CA ASN A 82 -18.20 16.61 -3.59
C ASN A 82 -17.85 15.33 -2.79
N LEU A 83 -16.56 15.05 -2.64
CA LEU A 83 -16.07 13.85 -1.93
C LEU A 83 -15.98 14.03 -0.40
N LYS A 84 -16.17 15.26 0.11
CA LYS A 84 -16.27 15.54 1.56
C LYS A 84 -17.34 14.71 2.27
N LYS A 85 -18.42 14.37 1.56
CA LYS A 85 -19.51 13.53 2.11
C LYS A 85 -19.04 12.20 2.70
N TYR A 86 -17.90 11.67 2.23
CA TYR A 86 -17.33 10.40 2.73
C TYR A 86 -16.51 10.56 4.01
N TYR A 87 -16.07 11.76 4.33
CA TYR A 87 -15.20 11.99 5.49
C TYR A 87 -15.76 11.45 6.81
N PRO A 88 -17.05 11.70 7.19
CA PRO A 88 -17.61 11.15 8.43
C PRO A 88 -17.61 9.62 8.46
N MET A 89 -17.82 8.96 7.32
CA MET A 89 -17.80 7.49 7.18
C MET A 89 -16.39 6.96 7.42
N PHE A 90 -15.37 7.58 6.80
CA PHE A 90 -13.98 7.22 7.03
C PHE A 90 -13.50 7.52 8.45
N LEU A 91 -13.94 8.60 9.06
CA LEU A 91 -13.63 8.90 10.47
C LEU A 91 -14.20 7.82 11.40
N ARG A 92 -15.43 7.37 11.16
CA ARG A 92 -16.03 6.25 11.87
C ARG A 92 -15.26 4.95 11.67
N TYR A 93 -14.89 4.65 10.42
CA TYR A 93 -14.06 3.47 10.08
C TYR A 93 -12.70 3.55 10.79
N TYR A 94 -12.04 4.69 10.74
CA TYR A 94 -10.78 4.91 11.46
C TYR A 94 -10.92 4.61 12.97
N ARG A 95 -11.97 5.13 13.61
CA ARG A 95 -12.22 4.92 15.05
C ARG A 95 -12.52 3.45 15.39
N TYR A 96 -13.17 2.74 14.48
CA TYR A 96 -13.31 1.29 14.58
C TYR A 96 -11.94 0.59 14.51
N MET A 97 -11.11 0.90 13.52
CA MET A 97 -9.75 0.36 13.41
C MET A 97 -8.89 0.69 14.65
N ALA A 98 -9.13 1.81 15.29
CA ALA A 98 -8.47 2.24 16.53
C ALA A 98 -8.95 1.50 17.79
N GLY A 99 -9.95 0.62 17.69
CA GLY A 99 -10.53 -0.08 18.83
C GLY A 99 -11.45 0.77 19.71
N ARG A 100 -12.04 1.85 19.16
CA ARG A 100 -12.86 2.81 19.91
C ARG A 100 -14.36 2.64 19.74
N THR A 101 -14.79 1.73 18.89
CA THR A 101 -16.22 1.46 18.68
C THR A 101 -16.60 0.08 19.20
N GLU A 102 -17.88 -0.10 19.48
CA GLU A 102 -18.43 -1.40 19.88
C GLU A 102 -18.14 -2.46 18.79
N GLY A 103 -17.81 -3.67 19.21
CA GLY A 103 -17.46 -4.77 18.30
C GLY A 103 -16.03 -4.80 17.80
N SER A 104 -15.22 -3.78 18.09
CA SER A 104 -13.79 -3.78 17.75
C SER A 104 -12.96 -4.42 18.85
N THR A 105 -12.00 -5.27 18.47
CA THR A 105 -11.06 -5.93 19.38
C THR A 105 -9.63 -5.40 19.29
N MET A 106 -9.43 -4.40 18.43
CA MET A 106 -8.09 -3.94 18.03
C MET A 106 -7.18 -3.41 19.14
N SER A 107 -7.67 -3.01 20.30
CA SER A 107 -6.82 -2.37 21.35
C SER A 107 -6.82 -3.10 22.68
N ARG A 108 -7.07 -4.41 22.70
CA ARG A 108 -7.32 -5.15 23.95
C ARG A 108 -6.11 -5.30 24.88
N LEU A 109 -4.88 -5.30 24.37
CA LEU A 109 -3.70 -5.63 25.18
C LEU A 109 -3.16 -4.46 26.02
N GLY A 110 -3.56 -3.23 25.73
CA GLY A 110 -3.11 -2.05 26.48
C GLY A 110 -1.62 -1.70 26.35
N ASN A 111 -0.88 -2.38 25.49
CA ASN A 111 0.56 -2.14 25.24
C ASN A 111 0.84 -1.07 24.16
N GLY A 112 -0.20 -0.41 23.67
CA GLY A 112 -0.09 0.61 22.62
C GLY A 112 -0.26 0.07 21.20
N LEU A 113 -0.17 -1.25 20.99
CA LEU A 113 -0.38 -1.90 19.71
C LEU A 113 -1.84 -2.32 19.52
N LEU A 114 -2.19 -2.53 18.26
CA LEU A 114 -3.45 -3.11 17.84
C LEU A 114 -3.31 -4.62 17.69
N THR A 115 -4.35 -5.33 18.07
CA THR A 115 -4.45 -6.80 17.94
C THR A 115 -5.23 -7.17 16.68
N VAL A 116 -5.43 -8.46 16.46
CA VAL A 116 -6.39 -8.98 15.47
C VAL A 116 -7.82 -8.91 16.00
N TYR A 117 -8.79 -9.06 15.09
CA TYR A 117 -10.22 -9.13 15.44
C TYR A 117 -10.60 -10.51 15.96
N ASP A 118 -11.61 -10.57 16.81
CA ASP A 118 -12.08 -11.83 17.38
C ASP A 118 -12.68 -12.79 16.33
N TYR A 119 -13.25 -12.26 15.27
CA TYR A 119 -13.96 -13.05 14.26
C TYR A 119 -13.08 -13.47 13.07
N PHE A 120 -11.85 -12.94 12.95
CA PHE A 120 -10.99 -13.23 11.83
C PHE A 120 -9.51 -13.11 12.18
N TYR A 121 -8.79 -14.21 12.06
CA TYR A 121 -7.36 -14.29 12.43
C TYR A 121 -6.42 -13.60 11.44
N ASN A 122 -6.84 -13.51 10.16
CA ASN A 122 -6.00 -12.96 9.10
C ASN A 122 -6.10 -11.45 9.05
N ALA A 123 -5.15 -10.77 9.69
CA ALA A 123 -5.09 -9.31 9.71
C ALA A 123 -4.40 -8.70 8.50
N SER A 124 -3.66 -9.50 7.73
CA SER A 124 -2.77 -9.04 6.64
C SER A 124 -3.34 -9.20 5.24
N GLY A 125 -4.40 -9.99 5.05
CA GLY A 125 -4.88 -10.39 3.74
C GLY A 125 -4.11 -11.56 3.12
N MET A 126 -3.10 -12.08 3.82
CA MET A 126 -2.26 -13.20 3.39
C MET A 126 -2.75 -14.49 4.07
N ASP A 127 -3.58 -15.27 3.40
CA ASP A 127 -4.39 -16.33 4.01
C ASP A 127 -3.58 -17.43 4.73
N ASP A 128 -2.49 -17.89 4.14
CA ASP A 128 -1.63 -18.91 4.73
C ASP A 128 -0.25 -18.38 5.16
N TYR A 129 -0.18 -17.08 5.48
CA TYR A 129 1.06 -16.48 5.96
C TYR A 129 1.52 -17.13 7.26
N PRO A 130 2.78 -17.65 7.32
CA PRO A 130 3.22 -18.59 8.34
C PRO A 130 2.94 -18.19 9.79
N PRO A 131 3.27 -16.96 10.28
CA PRO A 131 3.01 -16.62 11.68
C PRO A 131 1.52 -16.59 12.03
N GLN A 132 0.65 -16.17 11.10
CA GLN A 132 -0.81 -16.13 11.36
C GLN A 132 -1.40 -17.52 11.45
N VAL A 133 -1.01 -18.43 10.55
CA VAL A 133 -1.46 -19.84 10.56
C VAL A 133 -1.03 -20.50 11.87
N GLU A 134 0.21 -20.30 12.30
CA GLU A 134 0.73 -20.89 13.54
C GLU A 134 -0.02 -20.38 14.78
N LEU A 135 -0.27 -19.06 14.85
CA LEU A 135 -1.02 -18.46 15.94
C LEU A 135 -2.47 -18.95 15.99
N HIS A 136 -3.12 -19.04 14.82
CA HIS A 136 -4.48 -19.57 14.73
C HIS A 136 -4.55 -21.02 15.17
N ARG A 137 -3.64 -21.87 14.71
CA ARG A 137 -3.55 -23.28 15.14
C ARG A 137 -3.37 -23.43 16.65
N LYS A 138 -2.68 -22.49 17.29
CA LYS A 138 -2.45 -22.47 18.73
C LYS A 138 -3.51 -21.70 19.54
N ASN A 139 -4.52 -21.12 18.90
CA ASN A 139 -5.51 -20.23 19.50
C ASN A 139 -4.87 -19.06 20.27
N MET A 140 -3.87 -18.40 19.67
CA MET A 140 -3.08 -17.33 20.28
C MET A 140 -3.35 -15.95 19.67
N GLU A 141 -4.34 -15.79 18.82
CA GLU A 141 -4.70 -14.53 18.17
C GLU A 141 -5.00 -13.41 19.16
N GLN A 142 -5.52 -13.78 20.32
CA GLN A 142 -5.94 -12.85 21.36
C GLN A 142 -4.77 -12.14 22.08
N VAL A 143 -3.55 -12.66 21.95
CA VAL A 143 -2.36 -12.15 22.63
C VAL A 143 -1.29 -11.64 21.68
N VAL A 144 -1.61 -11.47 20.39
CA VAL A 144 -0.67 -11.05 19.36
C VAL A 144 -1.04 -9.70 18.74
N SER A 145 -0.01 -8.96 18.37
CA SER A 145 -0.12 -7.74 17.58
C SER A 145 0.71 -7.93 16.29
N PRO A 146 0.05 -8.14 15.13
CA PRO A 146 0.71 -8.23 13.83
C PRO A 146 1.34 -6.90 13.42
N VAL A 147 2.40 -6.95 12.61
CA VAL A 147 3.10 -5.73 12.17
C VAL A 147 2.23 -4.96 11.17
N CYS A 148 1.71 -5.63 10.13
CA CYS A 148 0.96 -4.98 9.04
C CYS A 148 -0.27 -4.21 9.54
N SER A 149 -1.05 -4.75 10.49
CA SER A 149 -2.24 -4.07 11.04
C SER A 149 -1.89 -2.72 11.65
N ASN A 150 -0.80 -2.70 12.42
CA ASN A 150 -0.29 -1.49 13.08
C ASN A 150 0.29 -0.50 12.08
N VAL A 151 0.98 -0.98 11.06
CA VAL A 151 1.55 -0.17 9.98
C VAL A 151 0.46 0.48 9.13
N HIS A 152 -0.52 -0.30 8.68
CA HIS A 152 -1.66 0.24 7.93
C HIS A 152 -2.47 1.23 8.76
N PHE A 153 -2.62 1.00 10.07
CA PHE A 153 -3.28 1.95 10.96
C PHE A 153 -2.53 3.29 11.03
N ILE A 154 -1.21 3.29 11.15
CA ILE A 154 -0.42 4.53 11.09
C ILE A 154 -0.59 5.22 9.72
N ARG A 155 -0.59 4.45 8.62
CA ARG A 155 -0.74 5.00 7.28
C ARG A 155 -2.12 5.65 7.08
N ILE A 156 -3.21 5.01 7.52
CA ILE A 156 -4.54 5.61 7.41
C ILE A 156 -4.70 6.82 8.35
N ALA A 157 -4.03 6.85 9.50
CA ALA A 157 -3.99 8.04 10.35
C ALA A 157 -3.30 9.23 9.62
N LYS A 158 -2.21 8.98 8.90
CA LYS A 158 -1.57 10.00 8.03
C LYS A 158 -2.52 10.48 6.93
N PHE A 159 -3.24 9.57 6.27
CA PHE A 159 -4.24 9.95 5.27
C PHE A 159 -5.35 10.80 5.87
N MET A 160 -5.94 10.37 6.98
CA MET A 160 -7.00 11.12 7.66
C MET A 160 -6.52 12.49 8.12
N LYS A 161 -5.29 12.59 8.61
CA LYS A 161 -4.68 13.88 8.96
C LYS A 161 -4.59 14.80 7.73
N GLN A 162 -4.05 14.32 6.60
CA GLN A 162 -3.92 15.11 5.38
C GLN A 162 -5.28 15.52 4.82
N ILE A 163 -6.25 14.61 4.77
CA ILE A 163 -7.61 14.88 4.32
C ILE A 163 -8.30 15.90 5.25
N SER A 164 -8.11 15.78 6.56
CA SER A 164 -8.66 16.74 7.53
C SER A 164 -8.12 18.14 7.32
N MET A 165 -6.83 18.28 7.08
CA MET A 165 -6.21 19.56 6.75
C MET A 165 -6.79 20.14 5.45
N ALA A 166 -6.89 19.31 4.40
CA ALA A 166 -7.44 19.74 3.12
C ALA A 166 -8.93 20.14 3.18
N PHE A 167 -9.70 19.57 4.11
CA PHE A 167 -11.13 19.83 4.27
C PHE A 167 -11.48 20.80 5.40
N GLY A 168 -10.49 21.24 6.20
CA GLY A 168 -10.69 22.16 7.31
C GLY A 168 -11.29 21.52 8.57
N TYR A 169 -11.06 20.21 8.80
CA TYR A 169 -11.47 19.46 10.00
C TYR A 169 -10.34 19.38 11.02
N GLU A 170 -9.77 20.51 11.37
CA GLU A 170 -8.55 20.58 12.22
C GLU A 170 -8.77 20.04 13.63
N GLU A 171 -9.99 20.03 14.12
CA GLU A 171 -10.36 19.48 15.43
C GLU A 171 -10.02 17.99 15.61
N ASN A 172 -9.91 17.24 14.50
CA ASN A 172 -9.57 15.81 14.53
C ASN A 172 -8.05 15.55 14.49
N LEU A 173 -7.21 16.53 14.15
CA LEU A 173 -5.76 16.34 14.02
C LEU A 173 -5.09 15.77 15.28
N PRO A 174 -5.40 16.26 16.51
CA PRO A 174 -4.78 15.73 17.71
C PRO A 174 -5.08 14.25 17.97
N GLU A 175 -6.23 13.73 17.48
CA GLU A 175 -6.57 12.32 17.58
C GLU A 175 -5.61 11.47 16.75
N PHE A 176 -5.43 11.83 15.49
CA PHE A 176 -4.54 11.09 14.58
C PHE A 176 -3.09 11.16 15.01
N GLU A 177 -2.61 12.32 15.46
CA GLU A 177 -1.24 12.50 15.92
C GLU A 177 -0.91 11.65 17.15
N ARG A 178 -1.79 11.64 18.16
CA ARG A 178 -1.61 10.80 19.34
C ARG A 178 -1.59 9.31 18.99
N ASP A 179 -2.45 8.88 18.08
CA ASP A 179 -2.51 7.48 17.67
C ASP A 179 -1.28 7.04 16.90
N MET A 180 -0.85 7.85 15.93
CA MET A 180 0.37 7.59 15.18
C MET A 180 1.58 7.44 16.11
N GLU A 181 1.75 8.39 17.02
CA GLU A 181 2.90 8.39 17.95
C GLU A 181 2.83 7.19 18.91
N ARG A 182 1.65 6.88 19.44
CA ARG A 182 1.44 5.73 20.33
C ARG A 182 1.81 4.41 19.64
N VAL A 183 1.26 4.16 18.45
CA VAL A 183 1.46 2.89 17.74
C VAL A 183 2.89 2.78 17.20
N LYS A 184 3.44 3.87 16.65
CA LYS A 184 4.82 3.94 16.20
C LYS A 184 5.80 3.58 17.33
N ASN A 185 5.67 4.24 18.49
CA ASN A 185 6.56 4.01 19.63
C ASN A 185 6.47 2.57 20.14
N ALA A 186 5.25 2.01 20.16
CA ALA A 186 5.04 0.62 20.57
C ALA A 186 5.64 -0.37 19.55
N LEU A 187 5.48 -0.14 18.23
CA LEU A 187 6.13 -0.96 17.19
C LEU A 187 7.64 -0.95 17.30
N LEU A 188 8.24 0.24 17.45
CA LEU A 188 9.69 0.38 17.59
C LEU A 188 10.24 -0.27 18.86
N ALA A 189 9.44 -0.24 19.95
CA ALA A 189 9.86 -0.82 21.23
C ALA A 189 9.71 -2.35 21.27
N TYR A 190 8.72 -2.91 20.60
CA TYR A 190 8.30 -4.30 20.84
C TYR A 190 8.44 -5.21 19.62
N ALA A 191 8.46 -4.66 18.41
CA ALA A 191 8.43 -5.46 17.18
C ALA A 191 9.77 -5.50 16.44
N TRP A 192 10.68 -4.54 16.64
CA TRP A 192 11.97 -4.55 15.97
C TRP A 192 12.87 -5.65 16.50
N ASP A 193 13.34 -6.52 15.60
CA ASP A 193 14.27 -7.60 15.90
C ASP A 193 15.66 -7.29 15.35
N GLU A 194 16.57 -6.85 16.23
CA GLU A 194 17.95 -6.50 15.88
C GLU A 194 18.74 -7.68 15.28
N GLU A 195 18.40 -8.92 15.67
CA GLU A 195 19.12 -10.11 15.21
C GLU A 195 18.81 -10.42 13.74
N SER A 196 17.53 -10.39 13.36
CA SER A 196 17.10 -10.68 12.00
C SER A 196 17.06 -9.45 11.09
N GLY A 197 16.98 -8.24 11.66
CA GLY A 197 16.78 -7.01 10.90
C GLY A 197 15.40 -6.86 10.29
N TYR A 198 14.40 -7.55 10.83
CA TYR A 198 12.98 -7.47 10.46
C TYR A 198 12.13 -7.03 11.65
N PHE A 199 10.92 -6.55 11.38
CA PHE A 199 9.91 -6.42 12.42
C PHE A 199 9.18 -7.76 12.61
N GLY A 200 9.06 -8.21 13.86
CA GLY A 200 8.38 -9.44 14.25
C GLY A 200 7.01 -9.16 14.88
N TYR A 201 6.18 -10.19 14.93
CA TYR A 201 4.89 -10.13 15.65
C TYR A 201 5.13 -9.99 17.14
N ALA A 202 4.52 -8.98 17.75
CA ALA A 202 4.62 -8.73 19.19
C ALA A 202 3.61 -9.59 19.97
N MET A 203 4.13 -10.47 20.81
CA MET A 203 3.33 -11.38 21.67
C MET A 203 3.27 -10.87 23.09
N GLN A 204 2.08 -10.78 23.65
CA GLN A 204 1.88 -10.43 25.07
C GLN A 204 2.01 -11.69 25.93
N GLY A 205 3.13 -11.84 26.61
CA GLY A 205 3.38 -12.90 27.59
C GLY A 205 3.18 -12.45 29.03
N GLN A 206 3.40 -13.37 30.00
CA GLN A 206 3.32 -13.09 31.44
C GLN A 206 4.44 -12.15 31.90
N GLU A 207 5.61 -12.23 31.27
CA GLU A 207 6.80 -11.42 31.60
C GLU A 207 6.90 -10.13 30.77
N GLY A 208 5.91 -9.84 29.94
CA GLY A 208 5.89 -8.67 29.05
C GLY A 208 5.73 -9.05 27.57
N VAL A 209 6.08 -8.10 26.70
CA VAL A 209 5.99 -8.27 25.25
C VAL A 209 7.29 -8.86 24.70
N HIS A 210 7.17 -9.87 23.86
CA HIS A 210 8.30 -10.49 23.15
C HIS A 210 7.95 -10.76 21.68
N ILE A 211 8.95 -10.98 20.85
CA ILE A 211 8.77 -11.30 19.42
C ILE A 211 8.42 -12.78 19.26
N LEU A 212 7.45 -13.07 18.39
CA LEU A 212 7.11 -14.42 17.99
C LEU A 212 8.27 -15.05 17.22
N ARG A 213 8.75 -16.19 17.71
CA ARG A 213 9.85 -16.96 17.09
C ARG A 213 9.43 -18.39 16.80
N THR A 214 10.12 -19.02 15.83
CA THR A 214 10.04 -20.47 15.60
C THR A 214 10.65 -21.24 16.80
N GLU A 215 10.46 -22.54 16.83
CA GLU A 215 11.10 -23.39 17.85
C GLU A 215 12.64 -23.32 17.82
N ALA A 216 13.21 -23.01 16.65
CA ALA A 216 14.65 -22.81 16.47
C ALA A 216 15.13 -21.40 16.86
N GLY A 217 14.22 -20.52 17.31
CA GLY A 217 14.54 -19.15 17.70
C GLY A 217 14.55 -18.14 16.55
N GLU A 218 14.25 -18.53 15.32
CA GLU A 218 14.18 -17.62 14.19
C GLU A 218 12.95 -16.71 14.29
N ASN A 219 13.09 -15.43 13.89
CA ASN A 219 11.95 -14.52 13.77
C ASN A 219 10.91 -15.08 12.79
N TYR A 220 9.68 -15.28 13.25
CA TYR A 220 8.62 -15.90 12.45
C TYR A 220 7.97 -14.94 11.43
N ASN A 221 8.51 -13.71 11.27
CA ASN A 221 7.98 -12.69 10.36
C ASN A 221 9.03 -12.15 9.37
N LYS A 222 9.96 -12.99 8.93
CA LYS A 222 10.86 -12.68 7.82
C LYS A 222 10.09 -12.78 6.52
N GLY A 223 9.63 -11.64 6.01
CA GLY A 223 8.79 -11.57 4.82
C GLY A 223 8.25 -10.17 4.59
N VAL A 224 7.28 -10.06 3.67
CA VAL A 224 6.68 -8.77 3.30
C VAL A 224 6.03 -8.05 4.47
N ASP A 225 5.43 -8.77 5.42
CA ASP A 225 4.86 -8.15 6.61
C ASP A 225 5.95 -7.51 7.49
N GLY A 226 7.09 -8.20 7.68
CA GLY A 226 8.22 -7.69 8.45
C GLY A 226 8.90 -6.45 7.88
N VAL A 227 8.68 -6.12 6.61
CA VAL A 227 9.20 -4.91 5.95
C VAL A 227 8.13 -3.82 5.74
N THR A 228 6.86 -4.09 6.07
CA THR A 228 5.77 -3.12 5.93
C THR A 228 5.98 -1.80 6.67
N PRO A 229 6.76 -1.67 7.78
CA PRO A 229 7.02 -0.38 8.42
C PRO A 229 7.57 0.70 7.48
N LEU A 230 8.19 0.32 6.36
CA LEU A 230 8.55 1.24 5.27
C LEU A 230 7.33 1.95 4.69
N ILE A 231 6.15 1.27 4.61
CA ILE A 231 4.90 1.84 4.08
C ILE A 231 4.41 3.00 4.94
N ALA A 232 4.60 2.91 6.26
CA ALA A 232 4.23 3.98 7.19
C ALA A 232 5.30 5.07 7.35
N GLY A 233 6.53 4.83 6.87
CA GLY A 233 7.64 5.77 6.99
C GLY A 233 8.02 6.03 8.45
N ILE A 234 8.08 4.99 9.28
CA ILE A 234 8.35 5.09 10.72
C ILE A 234 9.74 4.60 11.13
N CYS A 235 10.45 3.98 10.22
CA CYS A 235 11.77 3.38 10.47
C CYS A 235 12.83 4.44 10.77
N SER A 236 13.78 4.09 11.63
CA SER A 236 15.05 4.83 11.71
C SER A 236 15.85 4.59 10.41
N LYS A 237 16.86 5.42 10.16
CA LYS A 237 17.72 5.26 8.96
C LYS A 237 18.43 3.90 8.93
N GLU A 238 18.81 3.37 10.09
CA GLU A 238 19.46 2.05 10.17
C GLU A 238 18.49 0.92 9.91
N GLN A 239 17.27 0.99 10.47
CA GLN A 239 16.21 0.02 10.20
C GLN A 239 15.81 0.05 8.71
N GLU A 240 15.61 1.23 8.14
CA GLU A 240 15.32 1.40 6.72
C GLU A 240 16.39 0.78 5.83
N LYS A 241 17.66 1.04 6.12
CA LYS A 241 18.79 0.46 5.40
C LYS A 241 18.80 -1.08 5.46
N GLN A 242 18.50 -1.65 6.62
CA GLN A 242 18.44 -3.12 6.78
C GLN A 242 17.25 -3.70 6.00
N LEU A 243 16.06 -3.10 6.12
CA LEU A 243 14.88 -3.56 5.39
C LEU A 243 15.06 -3.46 3.87
N LEU A 244 15.68 -2.37 3.38
CA LEU A 244 16.01 -2.23 1.95
C LEU A 244 17.05 -3.27 1.49
N LYS A 245 17.99 -3.65 2.36
CA LYS A 245 18.94 -4.73 2.05
C LYS A 245 18.19 -6.05 1.84
N HIS A 246 17.27 -6.42 2.73
CA HIS A 246 16.44 -7.62 2.59
C HIS A 246 15.57 -7.57 1.32
N LEU A 247 14.92 -6.43 1.07
CA LEU A 247 14.09 -6.25 -0.11
C LEU A 247 14.85 -6.38 -1.44
N LYS A 248 16.13 -5.98 -1.46
CA LYS A 248 16.98 -5.99 -2.67
C LYS A 248 17.85 -7.25 -2.78
N SER A 249 17.82 -8.14 -1.79
CA SER A 249 18.61 -9.38 -1.77
C SER A 249 17.93 -10.47 -2.57
N ALA A 250 18.63 -11.00 -3.59
CA ALA A 250 18.14 -12.12 -4.40
C ALA A 250 18.10 -13.46 -3.63
N GLU A 251 18.76 -13.53 -2.48
CA GLU A 251 18.74 -14.72 -1.61
C GLU A 251 17.59 -14.65 -0.59
N GLU A 252 16.98 -13.47 -0.41
CA GLU A 252 15.97 -13.21 0.62
C GLU A 252 14.61 -12.87 -0.01
N LEU A 253 14.35 -11.59 -0.34
CA LEU A 253 13.02 -11.17 -0.82
C LEU A 253 12.95 -10.89 -2.33
N TRP A 254 14.08 -10.58 -3.00
CA TRP A 254 14.06 -10.16 -4.39
C TRP A 254 14.16 -11.32 -5.37
N SER A 255 13.06 -12.01 -5.64
CA SER A 255 12.99 -13.15 -6.56
C SER A 255 13.02 -12.72 -8.04
N PRO A 256 13.22 -13.64 -9.01
CA PRO A 256 13.14 -13.34 -10.44
C PRO A 256 11.82 -12.72 -10.90
N VAL A 257 10.72 -12.98 -10.20
CA VAL A 257 9.36 -12.54 -10.58
C VAL A 257 8.79 -11.43 -9.70
N GLY A 258 9.53 -10.98 -8.69
CA GLY A 258 9.13 -9.89 -7.80
C GLY A 258 9.51 -10.15 -6.34
N ILE A 259 8.91 -9.38 -5.42
CA ILE A 259 9.16 -9.52 -3.99
C ILE A 259 8.43 -10.77 -3.48
N SER A 260 9.19 -11.75 -2.97
CA SER A 260 8.65 -12.94 -2.32
C SER A 260 7.85 -12.57 -1.07
N THR A 261 6.74 -13.25 -0.83
CA THR A 261 5.92 -13.00 0.37
C THR A 261 6.67 -13.37 1.64
N VAL A 262 7.42 -14.47 1.62
CA VAL A 262 8.30 -14.91 2.70
C VAL A 262 9.74 -14.87 2.22
N ASP A 263 10.66 -14.49 3.08
CA ASP A 263 12.10 -14.54 2.84
C ASP A 263 12.52 -15.97 2.43
N MET A 264 13.07 -16.09 1.23
CA MET A 264 13.46 -17.39 0.65
C MET A 264 14.54 -18.14 1.46
N SER A 265 15.24 -17.43 2.36
CA SER A 265 16.20 -18.02 3.30
C SER A 265 15.57 -18.48 4.62
N ALA A 266 14.30 -18.15 4.89
CA ALA A 266 13.63 -18.52 6.13
C ALA A 266 13.31 -20.03 6.17
N SER A 267 13.45 -20.65 7.36
CA SER A 267 13.20 -22.08 7.53
C SER A 267 11.76 -22.53 7.26
N TYR A 268 10.84 -21.60 7.20
CA TYR A 268 9.41 -21.80 6.94
C TYR A 268 8.96 -21.31 5.55
N TYR A 269 9.89 -20.93 4.67
CA TYR A 269 9.61 -20.64 3.27
C TYR A 269 9.17 -21.91 2.53
N TYR A 270 8.21 -21.78 1.63
CA TYR A 270 7.71 -22.91 0.84
C TYR A 270 7.67 -22.56 -0.65
N ASP A 271 8.53 -23.19 -1.46
CA ASP A 271 8.81 -22.86 -2.87
C ASP A 271 7.57 -22.69 -3.76
N ASN A 272 6.57 -23.52 -3.58
CA ASN A 272 5.31 -23.48 -4.34
C ASN A 272 4.14 -23.05 -3.46
N GLY A 273 4.42 -22.30 -2.43
CA GLY A 273 3.42 -21.82 -1.49
C GLY A 273 2.46 -20.79 -2.10
N TYR A 274 1.42 -20.53 -1.38
CA TYR A 274 0.44 -19.49 -1.68
C TYR A 274 0.96 -18.13 -1.14
N TRP A 275 0.52 -17.69 0.06
CA TRP A 275 1.12 -16.54 0.72
C TRP A 275 2.35 -16.88 1.59
N ASN A 276 2.76 -18.11 1.59
CA ASN A 276 3.94 -18.58 2.30
C ASN A 276 5.18 -18.78 1.39
N GLY A 277 5.15 -18.29 0.14
CA GLY A 277 6.31 -18.36 -0.74
C GLY A 277 6.17 -17.78 -2.14
N SER A 278 5.00 -17.41 -2.62
CA SER A 278 4.82 -16.83 -3.96
C SER A 278 4.86 -15.30 -3.97
N VAL A 279 4.80 -14.72 -5.17
CA VAL A 279 4.80 -13.27 -5.38
C VAL A 279 3.38 -12.77 -5.65
N TRP A 280 2.96 -11.77 -4.89
CA TRP A 280 1.64 -11.18 -4.96
C TRP A 280 1.70 -9.67 -5.22
N CYS A 281 0.87 -9.18 -6.14
CA CYS A 281 0.87 -7.78 -6.53
C CYS A 281 0.51 -6.79 -5.40
N PRO A 282 -0.41 -7.07 -4.46
CA PRO A 282 -0.85 -6.11 -3.46
C PRO A 282 0.28 -5.53 -2.60
N TYR A 283 1.09 -6.39 -1.97
CA TYR A 283 2.19 -5.90 -1.13
C TYR A 283 3.31 -5.27 -1.95
N GLN A 284 3.54 -5.72 -3.19
CA GLN A 284 4.44 -5.03 -4.09
C GLN A 284 3.95 -3.61 -4.43
N TYR A 285 2.63 -3.41 -4.58
CA TYR A 285 2.06 -2.09 -4.78
C TYR A 285 2.30 -1.16 -3.58
N PHE A 286 2.04 -1.63 -2.37
CA PHE A 286 2.29 -0.83 -1.18
C PHE A 286 3.78 -0.46 -1.02
N LEU A 287 4.66 -1.43 -1.24
CA LEU A 287 6.11 -1.20 -1.18
C LEU A 287 6.59 -0.30 -2.32
N TRP A 288 6.06 -0.45 -3.53
CA TRP A 288 6.34 0.45 -4.65
C TRP A 288 6.02 1.91 -4.31
N LYS A 289 4.86 2.19 -3.73
CA LYS A 289 4.48 3.54 -3.28
C LYS A 289 5.40 4.03 -2.15
N ALA A 290 5.78 3.14 -1.23
CA ALA A 290 6.73 3.47 -0.18
C ALA A 290 8.13 3.83 -0.73
N MET A 291 8.59 3.13 -1.78
CA MET A 291 9.87 3.46 -2.45
C MET A 291 9.84 4.87 -3.06
N LEU A 292 8.70 5.29 -3.62
CA LEU A 292 8.53 6.67 -4.08
C LEU A 292 8.59 7.68 -2.93
N ASP A 293 8.05 7.35 -1.74
CA ASP A 293 8.11 8.22 -0.58
C ASP A 293 9.52 8.41 -0.02
N ILE A 294 10.34 7.36 -0.04
CA ILE A 294 11.69 7.39 0.54
C ILE A 294 12.79 7.72 -0.46
N GLY A 295 12.44 8.03 -1.72
CA GLY A 295 13.40 8.44 -2.74
C GLY A 295 14.11 7.29 -3.47
N GLU A 296 13.65 6.06 -3.30
CA GLU A 296 14.17 4.85 -3.96
C GLU A 296 13.52 4.63 -5.34
N GLY A 297 13.52 5.68 -6.20
CA GLY A 297 12.85 5.68 -7.49
C GLY A 297 13.32 4.58 -8.45
N GLN A 298 14.62 4.20 -8.42
CA GLN A 298 15.12 3.08 -9.21
C GLN A 298 14.49 1.76 -8.74
N PHE A 299 14.43 1.51 -7.45
CA PHE A 299 13.86 0.27 -6.95
C PHE A 299 12.33 0.23 -7.13
N ALA A 300 11.66 1.38 -7.04
CA ALA A 300 10.26 1.49 -7.44
C ALA A 300 10.05 1.09 -8.91
N PHE A 301 10.90 1.59 -9.82
CA PHE A 301 10.87 1.18 -11.23
C PHE A 301 11.10 -0.33 -11.39
N ASP A 302 12.09 -0.90 -10.68
CA ASP A 302 12.42 -2.32 -10.76
C ASP A 302 11.25 -3.21 -10.29
N ILE A 303 10.55 -2.83 -9.21
CA ILE A 303 9.35 -3.53 -8.72
C ILE A 303 8.26 -3.54 -9.81
N ALA A 304 7.90 -2.38 -10.33
CA ALA A 304 6.87 -2.23 -11.33
C ALA A 304 7.21 -2.98 -12.63
N HIS A 305 8.43 -2.80 -13.12
CA HIS A 305 8.89 -3.40 -14.36
C HIS A 305 8.96 -4.93 -14.27
N ARG A 306 9.41 -5.47 -13.13
CA ARG A 306 9.43 -6.92 -12.90
C ARG A 306 8.02 -7.51 -12.86
N GLY A 307 7.09 -6.87 -12.13
CA GLY A 307 5.69 -7.26 -12.12
C GLY A 307 5.05 -7.25 -13.50
N LEU A 308 5.27 -6.18 -14.28
CA LEU A 308 4.78 -6.05 -15.66
C LEU A 308 5.34 -7.15 -16.57
N ASN A 309 6.63 -7.47 -16.45
CA ASN A 309 7.26 -8.51 -17.26
C ASN A 309 6.73 -9.92 -16.93
N SER A 310 6.59 -10.25 -15.65
CA SER A 310 6.05 -11.54 -15.23
C SER A 310 4.61 -11.72 -15.71
N TRP A 311 3.79 -10.69 -15.62
CA TRP A 311 2.43 -10.69 -16.15
C TRP A 311 2.36 -10.79 -17.66
N LYS A 312 3.24 -10.06 -18.37
CA LYS A 312 3.34 -10.15 -19.83
C LYS A 312 3.66 -11.58 -20.27
N GLN A 313 4.67 -12.20 -19.66
CA GLN A 313 5.06 -13.57 -19.98
C GLN A 313 3.92 -14.57 -19.76
N GLU A 314 3.19 -14.42 -18.64
CA GLU A 314 2.08 -15.31 -18.34
C GLU A 314 0.90 -15.11 -19.31
N ILE A 315 0.52 -13.88 -19.62
CA ILE A 315 -0.56 -13.58 -20.57
C ILE A 315 -0.20 -14.07 -22.00
N GLU A 316 1.05 -13.87 -22.44
CA GLU A 316 1.50 -14.33 -23.75
C GLU A 316 1.48 -15.87 -23.89
N PHE A 317 1.65 -16.58 -22.76
CA PHE A 317 1.66 -18.03 -22.77
C PHE A 317 0.26 -18.64 -22.56
N SER A 318 -0.47 -18.21 -21.53
CA SER A 318 -1.72 -18.85 -21.08
C SER A 318 -2.98 -18.08 -21.44
N TYR A 319 -2.87 -16.80 -21.83
CA TYR A 319 -3.98 -15.87 -22.03
C TYR A 319 -4.83 -15.64 -20.78
N ASN A 320 -4.27 -15.91 -19.59
CA ASN A 320 -4.96 -15.78 -18.31
C ASN A 320 -4.23 -14.85 -17.36
N THR A 321 -4.98 -14.33 -16.40
CA THR A 321 -4.48 -13.67 -15.20
C THR A 321 -4.63 -14.59 -14.00
N PHE A 322 -3.69 -14.56 -13.07
CA PHE A 322 -3.65 -15.44 -11.91
C PHE A 322 -3.62 -14.62 -10.62
N GLU A 323 -3.89 -15.28 -9.50
CA GLU A 323 -3.79 -14.63 -8.19
C GLU A 323 -2.36 -14.26 -7.83
N MET A 324 -1.42 -15.13 -8.15
CA MET A 324 -0.01 -15.01 -7.79
C MET A 324 0.91 -15.50 -8.90
N ILE A 325 2.21 -15.22 -8.77
CA ILE A 325 3.26 -15.82 -9.60
C ILE A 325 4.15 -16.66 -8.69
N GLN A 326 4.30 -17.93 -9.05
CA GLN A 326 5.22 -18.87 -8.36
C GLN A 326 6.67 -18.52 -8.72
N ILE A 327 7.56 -18.57 -7.74
CA ILE A 327 8.96 -18.17 -7.92
C ILE A 327 9.74 -19.20 -8.73
N GLU A 328 9.59 -20.49 -8.40
CA GLU A 328 10.35 -21.58 -9.02
C GLU A 328 10.00 -21.77 -10.49
N THR A 329 8.72 -21.70 -10.82
CA THR A 329 8.24 -21.95 -12.19
C THR A 329 8.14 -20.67 -13.03
N GLU A 330 8.23 -19.50 -12.39
CA GLU A 330 7.95 -18.18 -12.98
C GLU A 330 6.56 -18.09 -13.64
N ARG A 331 5.60 -18.91 -13.19
CA ARG A 331 4.29 -19.06 -13.77
C ARG A 331 3.18 -18.63 -12.81
N GLY A 332 2.06 -18.24 -13.41
CA GLY A 332 0.83 -18.00 -12.66
C GLY A 332 0.37 -19.22 -11.90
N GLY A 333 -0.05 -19.02 -10.65
CA GLY A 333 -0.50 -20.09 -9.77
C GLY A 333 -1.91 -19.85 -9.24
N TRP A 334 -2.54 -20.92 -8.78
CA TRP A 334 -3.85 -21.01 -8.18
C TRP A 334 -4.98 -20.70 -9.19
N PHE A 335 -5.95 -19.86 -8.85
CA PHE A 335 -7.07 -19.58 -9.75
C PHE A 335 -6.65 -18.68 -10.92
N HIS A 336 -7.12 -19.01 -12.11
CA HIS A 336 -6.99 -18.19 -13.31
C HIS A 336 -8.20 -17.26 -13.47
N GLN A 337 -8.06 -16.24 -14.31
CA GLN A 337 -9.06 -15.17 -14.53
C GLN A 337 -9.36 -14.35 -13.27
N PHE A 338 -8.44 -14.32 -12.33
CA PHE A 338 -8.54 -13.53 -11.12
C PHE A 338 -7.95 -12.12 -11.34
N SER A 339 -8.75 -11.08 -11.17
CA SER A 339 -8.34 -9.72 -11.52
C SER A 339 -8.24 -8.77 -10.33
N GLY A 340 -8.87 -9.05 -9.20
CA GLY A 340 -8.93 -8.16 -8.05
C GLY A 340 -7.55 -7.75 -7.55
N LEU A 341 -6.77 -8.70 -7.08
CA LEU A 341 -5.45 -8.45 -6.49
C LEU A 341 -4.34 -8.21 -7.53
N SER A 342 -4.59 -8.42 -8.82
CA SER A 342 -3.65 -8.10 -9.90
C SER A 342 -3.81 -6.68 -10.48
N THR A 343 -4.71 -5.90 -9.95
CA THR A 343 -4.90 -4.48 -10.31
C THR A 343 -3.63 -3.64 -10.34
N PRO A 344 -2.62 -3.83 -9.46
CA PRO A 344 -1.37 -3.08 -9.53
C PRO A 344 -0.67 -3.11 -10.90
N ILE A 345 -0.88 -4.15 -11.69
CA ILE A 345 -0.32 -4.25 -13.05
C ILE A 345 -0.80 -3.08 -13.94
N SER A 346 -2.11 -2.75 -13.90
CA SER A 346 -2.62 -1.61 -14.66
C SER A 346 -2.12 -0.26 -14.12
N ILE A 347 -1.97 -0.16 -12.81
CA ILE A 347 -1.47 1.04 -12.14
C ILE A 347 0.00 1.29 -12.53
N TRP A 348 0.85 0.25 -12.48
CA TRP A 348 2.26 0.34 -12.91
C TRP A 348 2.38 0.65 -14.41
N TYR A 349 1.55 -0.01 -15.24
CA TYR A 349 1.52 0.32 -16.67
C TYR A 349 1.20 1.81 -16.89
N ASN A 350 0.19 2.33 -16.22
CA ASN A 350 -0.17 3.74 -16.34
C ASN A 350 0.92 4.68 -15.82
N ALA A 351 1.56 4.33 -14.69
CA ALA A 351 2.61 5.14 -14.07
C ALA A 351 3.86 5.31 -14.93
N TYR A 352 4.14 4.35 -15.83
CA TYR A 352 5.35 4.37 -16.64
C TYR A 352 5.09 4.45 -18.18
N TYR A 353 3.86 4.23 -18.66
CA TYR A 353 3.61 4.15 -20.11
C TYR A 353 2.41 4.98 -20.58
N LYS A 354 1.46 5.34 -19.72
CA LYS A 354 0.27 6.10 -20.14
C LYS A 354 0.51 7.61 -20.02
N ARG A 355 0.54 8.31 -21.16
CA ARG A 355 0.70 9.77 -21.21
C ARG A 355 -0.27 10.50 -20.30
N GLY A 356 0.23 11.53 -19.62
CA GLY A 356 -0.55 12.37 -18.73
C GLY A 356 -0.77 11.76 -17.33
N THR A 357 -0.20 10.58 -17.04
CA THR A 357 -0.27 9.99 -15.71
C THR A 357 0.73 10.66 -14.79
N LEU A 358 0.23 11.19 -13.67
CA LEU A 358 1.01 11.72 -12.56
C LEU A 358 0.92 10.72 -11.41
N THR A 359 2.07 10.35 -10.84
CA THR A 359 2.16 9.36 -9.75
C THR A 359 3.07 9.87 -8.65
N THR A 360 2.64 9.70 -7.40
CA THR A 360 3.39 10.06 -6.19
C THR A 360 3.42 8.89 -5.22
N GLY A 361 4.27 8.96 -4.21
CA GLY A 361 4.13 8.15 -3.00
C GLY A 361 2.87 8.53 -2.20
N TYR A 362 2.78 8.00 -0.98
CA TYR A 362 1.65 8.27 -0.08
C TYR A 362 1.79 9.54 0.75
N ASP A 363 3.02 10.04 0.92
CA ASP A 363 3.29 11.23 1.72
C ASP A 363 3.17 12.54 0.91
N THR A 364 2.94 12.44 -0.41
CA THR A 364 2.83 13.59 -1.31
C THR A 364 1.39 13.85 -1.73
N TRP A 365 0.92 15.05 -1.47
CA TRP A 365 -0.39 15.54 -1.86
C TRP A 365 -0.28 16.51 -3.03
N ILE A 366 -1.12 16.32 -4.03
CA ILE A 366 -1.20 17.21 -5.20
C ILE A 366 -2.29 18.24 -4.97
N GLU A 367 -1.89 19.49 -4.73
CA GLU A 367 -2.82 20.61 -4.54
C GLU A 367 -3.51 21.00 -5.84
N LYS A 368 -2.73 21.07 -6.92
CA LYS A 368 -3.19 21.42 -8.26
C LYS A 368 -2.35 20.68 -9.31
N LYS A 369 -2.97 20.31 -10.40
CA LYS A 369 -2.27 19.83 -11.61
C LYS A 369 -2.96 20.39 -12.85
N GLU A 370 -2.16 20.88 -13.79
CA GLU A 370 -2.58 21.23 -15.13
C GLU A 370 -1.65 20.58 -16.12
N ILE A 371 -2.19 19.79 -17.04
CA ILE A 371 -1.44 19.08 -18.07
C ILE A 371 -2.04 19.47 -19.40
N SER A 372 -1.21 19.92 -20.35
CA SER A 372 -1.65 20.28 -21.69
C SER A 372 -2.25 19.07 -22.43
N LYS A 373 -3.10 19.31 -23.40
CA LYS A 373 -3.78 18.27 -24.18
C LYS A 373 -2.80 17.34 -24.89
N ASP A 374 -1.69 17.90 -25.39
CA ASP A 374 -0.65 17.14 -26.12
C ASP A 374 0.41 16.56 -25.17
N VAL A 375 0.24 16.78 -23.86
CA VAL A 375 1.14 16.35 -22.79
C VAL A 375 2.59 16.78 -23.05
N ASP A 376 2.76 18.02 -23.49
CA ASP A 376 4.03 18.67 -23.74
C ASP A 376 4.37 19.77 -22.71
N HIS A 377 3.40 20.08 -21.84
CA HIS A 377 3.55 20.99 -20.70
C HIS A 377 2.76 20.47 -19.50
N ALA A 378 3.32 20.62 -18.30
CA ALA A 378 2.64 20.33 -17.05
C ALA A 378 3.02 21.35 -15.97
N GLU A 379 2.03 21.78 -15.18
CA GLU A 379 2.20 22.53 -13.95
C GLU A 379 1.60 21.75 -12.78
N ILE A 380 2.39 21.54 -11.74
CA ILE A 380 2.02 20.73 -10.59
C ILE A 380 2.37 21.47 -9.32
N VAL A 381 1.37 21.69 -8.45
CA VAL A 381 1.56 22.23 -7.10
C VAL A 381 1.41 21.08 -6.11
N TYR A 382 2.40 20.88 -5.27
CA TYR A 382 2.43 19.78 -4.33
C TYR A 382 2.80 20.22 -2.91
N SER A 383 2.39 19.40 -1.94
CA SER A 383 2.89 19.40 -0.58
C SER A 383 3.26 17.99 -0.13
N THR A 384 4.18 17.85 0.82
CA THR A 384 4.55 16.54 1.37
C THR A 384 4.67 16.55 2.89
N THR A 385 4.13 15.52 3.51
CA THR A 385 4.22 15.27 4.96
C THR A 385 5.38 14.33 5.32
N GLY A 386 6.01 13.70 4.32
CA GLY A 386 7.11 12.77 4.50
C GLY A 386 8.33 13.38 5.18
N THR A 387 9.14 12.55 5.81
CA THR A 387 10.44 12.94 6.40
C THR A 387 11.59 12.78 5.42
N HIS A 388 11.38 12.03 4.35
CA HIS A 388 12.34 11.74 3.30
C HIS A 388 12.16 12.68 2.12
N THR A 389 13.12 12.64 1.23
CA THR A 389 13.06 13.24 -0.09
C THR A 389 12.37 12.26 -1.01
N GLY A 390 11.08 12.45 -1.24
CA GLY A 390 10.29 11.58 -2.11
C GLY A 390 10.52 11.85 -3.60
N VAL A 391 9.92 11.04 -4.45
CA VAL A 391 9.92 11.22 -5.90
C VAL A 391 8.50 11.28 -6.47
N LEU A 392 8.37 12.08 -7.52
CA LEU A 392 7.16 12.22 -8.33
C LEU A 392 7.47 11.73 -9.74
N LEU A 393 6.57 10.94 -10.31
CA LEU A 393 6.65 10.47 -11.69
C LEU A 393 5.57 11.14 -12.52
N ILE A 394 5.92 11.53 -13.74
CA ILE A 394 4.95 11.97 -14.75
C ILE A 394 5.33 11.41 -16.12
N VAL A 395 4.33 10.91 -16.83
CA VAL A 395 4.51 10.40 -18.20
C VAL A 395 4.15 11.50 -19.19
N MET A 396 5.17 12.12 -19.76
CA MET A 396 5.07 13.15 -20.78
C MET A 396 5.01 12.54 -22.20
N ASN A 397 4.88 13.38 -23.22
CA ASN A 397 4.90 12.93 -24.60
C ASN A 397 6.32 12.49 -25.00
N SER A 398 6.51 11.22 -25.27
CA SER A 398 7.81 10.63 -25.62
C SER A 398 8.42 11.12 -26.94
N LEU A 399 7.73 11.97 -27.69
CA LEU A 399 8.27 12.56 -28.93
C LEU A 399 9.17 13.78 -28.68
N TYR A 400 9.15 14.34 -27.47
CA TYR A 400 9.83 15.59 -27.13
C TYR A 400 10.88 15.39 -26.05
N HIS A 401 11.77 16.36 -25.94
CA HIS A 401 12.67 16.55 -24.79
C HIS A 401 12.10 17.63 -23.87
N TYR A 402 12.46 17.60 -22.60
CA TYR A 402 11.87 18.45 -21.59
C TYR A 402 12.93 19.16 -20.75
N ASP A 403 12.57 20.34 -20.30
CA ASP A 403 13.18 21.01 -19.18
C ASP A 403 12.21 21.00 -17.97
N VAL A 404 12.77 20.97 -16.77
CA VAL A 404 12.00 20.97 -15.53
C VAL A 404 12.45 22.17 -14.67
N GLU A 405 11.48 22.87 -14.11
CA GLU A 405 11.71 23.91 -13.10
C GLU A 405 10.95 23.59 -11.82
N ILE A 406 11.59 23.87 -10.68
CA ILE A 406 10.94 23.83 -9.36
C ILE A 406 11.06 25.22 -8.75
N ASP A 407 9.94 25.87 -8.44
CA ASP A 407 9.84 27.24 -7.93
C ASP A 407 10.63 28.25 -8.79
N GLY A 408 10.52 28.14 -10.12
CA GLY A 408 11.17 28.98 -11.11
C GLY A 408 12.68 28.78 -11.23
N LYS A 409 13.23 27.68 -10.73
CA LYS A 409 14.64 27.31 -10.88
C LYS A 409 14.75 26.02 -11.64
N LYS A 410 15.66 25.98 -12.63
CA LYS A 410 15.96 24.75 -13.37
C LYS A 410 16.33 23.62 -12.40
N ALA A 411 15.71 22.48 -12.58
CA ALA A 411 15.89 21.28 -11.76
C ALA A 411 16.37 20.10 -12.62
N GLU A 412 17.19 19.26 -12.01
CA GLU A 412 17.56 17.97 -12.59
C GLU A 412 16.43 16.96 -12.41
N PHE A 413 16.30 16.06 -13.36
CA PHE A 413 15.34 14.94 -13.33
C PHE A 413 15.97 13.69 -13.92
N ILE A 414 15.34 12.55 -13.70
CA ILE A 414 15.75 11.27 -14.29
C ILE A 414 14.68 10.86 -15.30
N GLU A 415 15.09 10.55 -16.52
CA GLU A 415 14.21 9.92 -17.51
C GLU A 415 14.32 8.39 -17.34
N ARG A 416 13.30 7.78 -16.70
CA ARG A 416 13.28 6.33 -16.43
C ARG A 416 13.03 5.51 -17.68
N GLU A 417 12.10 5.95 -18.48
CA GLU A 417 11.76 5.48 -19.81
C GLU A 417 11.50 6.72 -20.67
N LYS A 418 11.45 6.56 -21.97
CA LYS A 418 11.29 7.70 -22.88
C LYS A 418 9.99 8.47 -22.59
N GLY A 419 10.13 9.70 -22.13
CA GLY A 419 9.02 10.56 -21.67
C GLY A 419 8.57 10.35 -20.24
N VAL A 420 9.15 9.40 -19.50
CA VAL A 420 8.86 9.21 -18.08
C VAL A 420 9.82 10.02 -17.23
N ILE A 421 9.35 11.14 -16.72
CA ILE A 421 10.14 12.09 -15.95
C ILE A 421 9.96 11.78 -14.45
N GLU A 422 11.07 11.48 -13.79
CA GLU A 422 11.15 11.31 -12.34
C GLU A 422 11.81 12.55 -11.72
N ILE A 423 11.10 13.18 -10.79
CA ILE A 423 11.51 14.43 -10.14
C ILE A 423 11.68 14.17 -8.65
N THR A 424 12.82 14.57 -8.12
CA THR A 424 13.13 14.49 -6.68
C THR A 424 12.51 15.70 -5.96
N LEU A 425 11.71 15.44 -4.92
CA LEU A 425 11.00 16.45 -4.13
C LEU A 425 11.85 16.91 -2.94
N ASN A 426 12.72 17.88 -3.15
CA ASN A 426 13.66 18.38 -2.13
C ASN A 426 13.06 19.36 -1.11
N ARG A 427 11.74 19.67 -1.23
CA ARG A 427 11.02 20.63 -0.38
C ARG A 427 9.70 20.05 0.07
N LYS A 428 9.17 20.60 1.18
CA LYS A 428 7.87 20.23 1.72
C LYS A 428 6.69 20.68 0.87
N GLU A 429 6.87 21.70 0.07
CA GLU A 429 5.91 22.23 -0.88
C GLU A 429 6.64 22.89 -2.05
N GLY A 430 5.99 22.99 -3.19
CA GLY A 430 6.58 23.63 -4.36
C GLY A 430 5.67 23.58 -5.59
N VAL A 431 6.12 24.31 -6.60
CA VAL A 431 5.52 24.34 -7.94
C VAL A 431 6.52 23.75 -8.92
N ILE A 432 6.12 22.68 -9.60
CA ILE A 432 6.89 22.03 -10.65
C ILE A 432 6.30 22.46 -11.99
N ILE A 433 7.15 22.92 -12.89
CA ILE A 433 6.80 23.23 -14.28
C ILE A 433 7.65 22.36 -15.18
N ILE A 434 7.01 21.65 -16.09
CA ILE A 434 7.64 20.82 -17.11
C ILE A 434 7.23 21.35 -18.47
N TYR A 435 8.16 21.67 -19.30
CA TYR A 435 7.90 22.20 -20.63
C TYR A 435 8.83 21.60 -21.66
N ARG A 436 8.32 21.52 -22.88
CA ARG A 436 9.08 21.03 -24.02
C ARG A 436 10.30 21.93 -24.28
N ASP A 437 11.48 21.29 -24.42
CA ASP A 437 12.69 21.95 -24.92
C ASP A 437 12.49 22.32 -26.41
N GLU A 438 12.68 23.58 -26.75
CA GLU A 438 12.53 24.08 -28.14
C GLU A 438 13.78 23.89 -29.02
N LYS A 439 14.80 23.16 -28.53
CA LYS A 439 16.04 22.96 -29.26
C LYS A 439 15.99 21.81 -30.27
#